data_a41c48cf8c568f10e00a5d88e60ee8e8
#
_entry.id   a41c48cf8c568f10e00a5d88e60ee8e8
#
_cell.length_a   1.000
_cell.length_b   1.000
_cell.length_c   1.000
_cell.angle_alpha   90.00
_cell.angle_beta   90.00
_cell.angle_gamma   90.00
#
_symmetry.space_group_name_H-M   'P 1'
#
loop_
_entity.id
_entity.type
_entity.pdbx_description
1 polymer ?
#
loop_
_entity_poly.entity_id
_entity_poly.type
_entity_poly.pdbx_seq_one_letter_code
_entity_poly.pdbx_strand_id
1 'polypeptide(L)'
;MIPSAFEYVRPADLGQALQILKDREGEAKILSGGYSLLPLIKLRLAQPELLVDIRDVGGLDGISESAGEFRIGGRATHRAILDNAALAAALPIMRDAASGIGDPQIRNWGTIGGSVAHADPAADWPAVLLALSASIVLQSTAGERVVPARGFFIDTFQTGIEPTEILTEVRIPVPGPRSGGSYQKLERRAGDFSTVGAAAQMTLGADGRIIQVGLGLTAVADAPFAATKAEDTLKGAAPGEEMFRAAATAASSQSRPATDTHGPAEYKLAMVTEMTLRALRAALARAQG
;
A
#
# COMPACT_ATOMS: atom_id res chain seq x y z
N MET A 1 12.24 -18.98 18.46
CA MET A 1 13.17 -19.52 17.46
C MET A 1 14.35 -18.58 17.37
N ILE A 2 15.54 -19.12 17.13
CA ILE A 2 16.79 -18.35 17.01
C ILE A 2 17.05 -18.20 15.51
N PRO A 3 17.27 -16.97 14.98
CA PRO A 3 17.61 -16.74 13.59
C PRO A 3 18.98 -17.37 13.23
N SER A 4 19.25 -17.49 11.93
CA SER A 4 20.63 -17.73 11.46
C SER A 4 21.51 -16.54 11.82
N ALA A 5 22.82 -16.72 11.88
CA ALA A 5 23.75 -15.62 12.07
C ALA A 5 23.69 -14.65 10.89
N PHE A 6 23.79 -13.37 11.15
CA PHE A 6 23.86 -12.30 10.15
C PHE A 6 24.74 -11.16 10.68
N GLU A 7 25.32 -10.40 9.77
CA GLU A 7 25.97 -9.14 10.08
C GLU A 7 24.91 -8.04 10.23
N TYR A 8 25.24 -6.99 11.00
CA TYR A 8 24.34 -5.87 11.24
C TYR A 8 25.09 -4.55 11.15
N VAL A 9 24.54 -3.62 10.38
CA VAL A 9 25.12 -2.28 10.21
C VAL A 9 24.04 -1.22 10.30
N ARG A 10 24.41 -0.05 10.84
CA ARG A 10 23.56 1.15 10.89
C ARG A 10 24.28 2.27 10.14
N PRO A 11 23.94 2.53 8.88
CA PRO A 11 24.49 3.63 8.13
C PRO A 11 24.06 4.98 8.71
N ALA A 12 24.96 5.95 8.67
CA ALA A 12 24.69 7.29 9.18
C ALA A 12 23.78 8.12 8.25
N ASP A 13 23.81 7.81 6.96
CA ASP A 13 23.06 8.51 5.93
C ASP A 13 22.64 7.58 4.79
N LEU A 14 21.81 8.12 3.87
CA LEU A 14 21.31 7.37 2.74
C LEU A 14 22.41 6.95 1.76
N GLY A 15 23.40 7.82 1.53
CA GLY A 15 24.53 7.52 0.63
C GLY A 15 25.31 6.30 1.09
N GLN A 16 25.61 6.22 2.39
CA GLN A 16 26.26 5.06 2.99
C GLN A 16 25.39 3.79 2.89
N ALA A 17 24.07 3.90 3.13
CA ALA A 17 23.16 2.78 2.98
C ALA A 17 23.15 2.23 1.55
N LEU A 18 23.07 3.11 0.56
CA LEU A 18 23.08 2.75 -0.86
C LEU A 18 24.43 2.13 -1.28
N GLN A 19 25.55 2.66 -0.77
CA GLN A 19 26.87 2.08 -1.07
C GLN A 19 26.98 0.67 -0.51
N ILE A 20 26.52 0.42 0.72
CA ILE A 20 26.52 -0.91 1.33
C ILE A 20 25.68 -1.90 0.50
N LEU A 21 24.47 -1.48 0.04
CA LEU A 21 23.64 -2.33 -0.82
C LEU A 21 24.32 -2.69 -2.14
N LYS A 22 25.04 -1.73 -2.73
CA LYS A 22 25.80 -1.96 -3.95
C LYS A 22 26.97 -2.92 -3.75
N ASP A 23 27.72 -2.74 -2.65
CA ASP A 23 28.89 -3.55 -2.36
C ASP A 23 28.54 -4.99 -1.91
N ARG A 24 27.32 -5.16 -1.38
CA ARG A 24 26.79 -6.42 -0.85
C ARG A 24 25.50 -6.83 -1.55
N GLU A 25 25.47 -6.64 -2.88
CA GLU A 25 24.28 -6.90 -3.71
C GLU A 25 23.82 -8.37 -3.57
N GLY A 26 22.53 -8.53 -3.27
CA GLY A 26 21.91 -9.84 -3.05
C GLY A 26 22.08 -10.43 -1.65
N GLU A 27 23.08 -10.00 -0.87
CA GLU A 27 23.36 -10.47 0.49
C GLU A 27 22.69 -9.61 1.55
N ALA A 28 22.55 -8.31 1.27
CA ALA A 28 22.01 -7.33 2.20
C ALA A 28 20.49 -7.20 2.11
N LYS A 29 19.82 -6.97 3.25
CA LYS A 29 18.42 -6.60 3.34
C LYS A 29 18.24 -5.35 4.18
N ILE A 30 17.41 -4.42 3.69
CA ILE A 30 17.04 -3.22 4.44
C ILE A 30 16.14 -3.59 5.61
N LEU A 31 16.49 -3.12 6.79
CA LEU A 31 15.66 -3.14 7.98
C LEU A 31 15.13 -1.72 8.25
N SER A 32 13.82 -1.53 8.05
CA SER A 32 13.09 -0.31 8.42
C SER A 32 12.32 -0.55 9.72
N GLY A 33 11.00 -0.81 9.67
CA GLY A 33 10.19 -1.11 10.86
C GLY A 33 10.39 -2.51 11.45
N GLY A 34 10.73 -3.50 10.62
CA GLY A 34 11.08 -4.86 11.04
C GLY A 34 9.91 -5.82 11.29
N TYR A 35 8.65 -5.38 11.30
CA TYR A 35 7.51 -6.22 11.68
C TYR A 35 7.16 -7.34 10.69
N SER A 36 7.63 -7.27 9.44
CA SER A 36 7.57 -8.38 8.48
C SER A 36 8.90 -9.13 8.42
N LEU A 37 10.01 -8.42 8.26
CA LEU A 37 11.32 -9.04 8.04
C LEU A 37 11.81 -9.85 9.27
N LEU A 38 11.69 -9.33 10.49
CA LEU A 38 12.18 -10.01 11.68
C LEU A 38 11.43 -11.33 11.97
N PRO A 39 10.10 -11.44 11.84
CA PRO A 39 9.40 -12.71 11.86
C PRO A 39 9.93 -13.72 10.84
N LEU A 40 10.14 -13.29 9.58
CA LEU A 40 10.68 -14.16 8.52
C LEU A 40 12.09 -14.68 8.88
N ILE A 41 12.95 -13.82 9.42
CA ILE A 41 14.30 -14.20 9.85
C ILE A 41 14.24 -15.19 11.05
N LYS A 42 13.35 -14.93 12.02
CA LYS A 42 13.15 -15.84 13.18
C LYS A 42 12.63 -17.21 12.75
N LEU A 43 11.80 -17.26 11.71
CA LEU A 43 11.28 -18.50 11.12
C LEU A 43 12.25 -19.14 10.12
N ARG A 44 13.37 -18.48 9.82
CA ARG A 44 14.38 -18.88 8.81
C ARG A 44 13.81 -18.98 7.40
N LEU A 45 12.73 -18.25 7.12
CA LEU A 45 12.16 -18.07 5.78
C LEU A 45 12.94 -17.02 4.97
N ALA A 46 13.57 -16.07 5.65
CA ALA A 46 14.56 -15.17 5.10
C ALA A 46 15.88 -15.33 5.87
N GLN A 47 16.99 -15.42 5.16
CA GLN A 47 18.32 -15.60 5.76
C GLN A 47 19.32 -14.63 5.10
N PRO A 48 19.16 -13.32 5.30
CA PRO A 48 20.12 -12.34 4.78
C PRO A 48 21.45 -12.51 5.47
N GLU A 49 22.55 -12.30 4.77
CA GLU A 49 23.88 -12.28 5.35
C GLU A 49 24.14 -10.98 6.11
N LEU A 50 23.55 -9.85 5.64
CA LEU A 50 23.68 -8.53 6.24
C LEU A 50 22.30 -7.84 6.40
N LEU A 51 22.05 -7.29 7.59
CA LEU A 51 20.96 -6.35 7.85
C LEU A 51 21.47 -4.92 7.85
N VAL A 52 20.90 -4.09 6.99
CA VAL A 52 21.18 -2.64 6.90
C VAL A 52 20.03 -1.90 7.56
N ASP A 53 20.21 -1.47 8.80
CA ASP A 53 19.16 -0.77 9.58
C ASP A 53 19.21 0.73 9.27
N ILE A 54 18.17 1.20 8.61
CA ILE A 54 18.05 2.59 8.16
C ILE A 54 17.36 3.52 9.17
N ARG A 55 17.21 3.10 10.43
CA ARG A 55 16.51 3.91 11.45
C ARG A 55 17.12 5.29 11.69
N ASP A 56 18.43 5.41 11.55
CA ASP A 56 19.17 6.65 11.77
C ASP A 56 19.35 7.48 10.50
N VAL A 57 18.94 6.96 9.35
CA VAL A 57 18.98 7.69 8.08
C VAL A 57 17.94 8.80 8.10
N GLY A 58 18.41 10.04 8.13
CA GLY A 58 17.55 11.22 8.17
C GLY A 58 16.76 11.43 6.87
N GLY A 59 15.65 12.18 6.97
CA GLY A 59 14.87 12.62 5.81
C GLY A 59 13.90 11.56 5.21
N LEU A 60 13.85 10.36 5.79
CA LEU A 60 13.00 9.28 5.27
C LEU A 60 11.67 9.10 6.02
N ASP A 61 11.37 9.88 7.05
CA ASP A 61 10.21 9.72 7.92
C ASP A 61 9.21 10.90 7.86
N GLY A 62 9.52 11.92 7.07
CA GLY A 62 8.68 13.11 6.92
C GLY A 62 7.39 12.84 6.15
N ILE A 63 6.36 13.64 6.46
CA ILE A 63 5.11 13.74 5.68
C ILE A 63 4.92 15.21 5.37
N SER A 64 4.88 15.57 4.09
CA SER A 64 4.71 16.96 3.64
C SER A 64 3.82 17.01 2.41
N GLU A 65 3.25 18.19 2.16
CA GLU A 65 2.55 18.51 0.92
C GLU A 65 3.41 19.50 0.12
N SER A 66 3.70 19.19 -1.13
CA SER A 66 4.49 20.03 -2.02
C SER A 66 4.14 19.75 -3.47
N ALA A 67 4.06 20.81 -4.28
CA ALA A 67 3.80 20.72 -5.71
C ALA A 67 2.53 19.93 -6.10
N GLY A 68 1.49 19.99 -5.28
CA GLY A 68 0.23 19.28 -5.52
C GLY A 68 0.27 17.78 -5.21
N GLU A 69 1.27 17.33 -4.44
CA GLU A 69 1.41 15.96 -3.99
C GLU A 69 1.69 15.89 -2.49
N PHE A 70 1.14 14.89 -1.83
CA PHE A 70 1.67 14.44 -0.54
C PHE A 70 2.91 13.59 -0.77
N ARG A 71 3.98 13.94 -0.06
CA ARG A 71 5.26 13.22 -0.05
C ARG A 71 5.42 12.57 1.30
N ILE A 72 5.44 11.26 1.32
CA ILE A 72 5.48 10.42 2.51
C ILE A 72 6.79 9.63 2.48
N GLY A 73 7.68 9.94 3.39
CA GLY A 73 8.97 9.23 3.48
C GLY A 73 8.79 7.73 3.72
N GLY A 74 9.64 6.92 3.13
CA GLY A 74 9.56 5.45 3.20
C GLY A 74 9.62 4.89 4.62
N ARG A 75 10.20 5.66 5.56
CA ARG A 75 10.23 5.35 7.00
C ARG A 75 9.08 5.93 7.80
N ALA A 76 8.17 6.70 7.20
CA ALA A 76 6.99 7.19 7.91
C ALA A 76 6.22 5.99 8.48
N THR A 77 5.99 6.02 9.79
CA THR A 77 5.30 4.93 10.49
C THR A 77 3.80 4.97 10.19
N HIS A 78 3.13 3.83 10.32
CA HIS A 78 1.67 3.77 10.20
C HIS A 78 1.01 4.71 11.21
N ARG A 79 1.61 4.90 12.38
CA ARG A 79 1.16 5.84 13.40
C ARG A 79 1.28 7.29 12.95
N ALA A 80 2.40 7.68 12.37
CA ALA A 80 2.61 9.03 11.86
C ALA A 80 1.59 9.39 10.76
N ILE A 81 1.28 8.44 9.87
CA ILE A 81 0.27 8.59 8.84
C ILE A 81 -1.13 8.72 9.45
N LEU A 82 -1.47 7.87 10.44
CA LEU A 82 -2.76 7.89 11.12
C LEU A 82 -3.05 9.22 11.81
N ASP A 83 -2.02 9.81 12.43
CA ASP A 83 -2.13 11.05 13.22
C ASP A 83 -1.97 12.33 12.38
N ASN A 84 -1.59 12.21 11.10
CA ASN A 84 -1.40 13.38 10.24
C ASN A 84 -2.75 13.99 9.82
N ALA A 85 -3.09 15.14 10.43
CA ALA A 85 -4.38 15.79 10.22
C ALA A 85 -4.58 16.30 8.78
N ALA A 86 -3.52 16.84 8.15
CA ALA A 86 -3.59 17.35 6.77
C ALA A 86 -3.84 16.20 5.78
N LEU A 87 -3.11 15.10 5.94
CA LEU A 87 -3.29 13.90 5.11
C LEU A 87 -4.69 13.30 5.32
N ALA A 88 -5.16 13.22 6.57
CA ALA A 88 -6.49 12.69 6.88
C ALA A 88 -7.63 13.56 6.32
N ALA A 89 -7.45 14.87 6.25
CA ALA A 89 -8.43 15.79 5.68
C ALA A 89 -8.49 15.68 4.15
N ALA A 90 -7.34 15.64 3.48
CA ALA A 90 -7.28 15.58 2.01
C ALA A 90 -7.50 14.16 1.46
N LEU A 91 -7.03 13.14 2.16
CA LEU A 91 -7.03 11.72 1.75
C LEU A 91 -7.51 10.84 2.91
N PRO A 92 -8.79 10.87 3.30
CA PRO A 92 -9.32 10.09 4.42
C PRO A 92 -9.11 8.57 4.25
N ILE A 93 -8.98 8.07 3.04
CA ILE A 93 -8.64 6.68 2.72
C ILE A 93 -7.31 6.23 3.38
N MET A 94 -6.33 7.14 3.52
CA MET A 94 -5.05 6.84 4.18
C MET A 94 -5.26 6.55 5.67
N ARG A 95 -6.16 7.31 6.31
CA ARG A 95 -6.53 7.08 7.69
C ARG A 95 -7.32 5.78 7.87
N ASP A 96 -8.25 5.48 6.95
CA ASP A 96 -8.99 4.22 6.97
C ASP A 96 -8.02 3.03 7.00
N ALA A 97 -7.04 3.00 6.08
CA ALA A 97 -6.05 1.93 6.02
C ALA A 97 -5.15 1.89 7.26
N ALA A 98 -4.55 3.04 7.64
CA ALA A 98 -3.63 3.09 8.77
C ALA A 98 -4.27 2.61 10.07
N SER A 99 -5.56 2.91 10.29
CA SER A 99 -6.29 2.51 11.49
C SER A 99 -6.50 1.00 11.62
N GLY A 100 -6.60 0.29 10.48
CA GLY A 100 -6.80 -1.15 10.38
C GLY A 100 -5.51 -1.98 10.38
N ILE A 101 -4.32 -1.34 10.36
CA ILE A 101 -3.05 -2.06 10.34
C ILE A 101 -2.63 -2.43 11.76
N GLY A 102 -2.58 -3.73 12.05
CA GLY A 102 -2.02 -4.26 13.28
C GLY A 102 -2.59 -3.65 14.55
N ASP A 103 -1.77 -3.66 15.58
CA ASP A 103 -2.01 -3.02 16.88
C ASP A 103 -1.19 -1.72 17.03
N PRO A 104 -1.30 -0.99 18.15
CA PRO A 104 -0.49 0.21 18.38
C PRO A 104 1.02 -0.05 18.34
N GLN A 105 1.50 -1.23 18.73
CA GLN A 105 2.92 -1.57 18.70
C GLN A 105 3.40 -1.69 17.25
N ILE A 106 2.64 -2.41 16.42
CA ILE A 106 2.91 -2.54 15.00
C ILE A 106 2.88 -1.17 14.32
N ARG A 107 1.88 -0.34 14.59
CA ARG A 107 1.77 0.98 13.96
C ARG A 107 2.89 1.96 14.35
N ASN A 108 3.43 1.85 15.55
CA ASN A 108 4.53 2.72 16.01
C ASN A 108 5.88 2.39 15.36
N TRP A 109 6.07 1.21 14.81
CA TRP A 109 7.33 0.76 14.22
C TRP A 109 7.23 0.43 12.73
N GLY A 110 6.12 -0.20 12.33
CA GLY A 110 5.87 -0.54 10.93
C GLY A 110 5.79 0.73 10.07
N THR A 111 6.38 0.68 8.88
CA THR A 111 6.53 1.82 7.98
C THR A 111 5.82 1.57 6.65
N ILE A 112 5.37 2.66 6.00
CA ILE A 112 4.72 2.55 4.69
C ILE A 112 5.67 1.94 3.66
N GLY A 113 6.92 2.42 3.59
CA GLY A 113 7.92 1.91 2.65
C GLY A 113 8.26 0.43 2.91
N GLY A 114 8.36 0.03 4.19
CA GLY A 114 8.58 -1.37 4.54
C GLY A 114 7.44 -2.28 4.11
N SER A 115 6.18 -1.83 4.26
CA SER A 115 5.00 -2.58 3.79
C SER A 115 4.95 -2.68 2.27
N VAL A 116 5.22 -1.59 1.56
CA VAL A 116 5.22 -1.52 0.09
C VAL A 116 6.35 -2.37 -0.50
N ALA A 117 7.57 -2.28 0.06
CA ALA A 117 8.72 -3.06 -0.39
C ALA A 117 8.56 -4.56 -0.10
N HIS A 118 7.87 -4.91 0.97
CA HIS A 118 7.59 -6.30 1.33
C HIS A 118 6.58 -6.97 0.41
N ALA A 119 5.63 -6.20 -0.11
CA ALA A 119 4.59 -6.64 -1.05
C ALA A 119 3.83 -7.91 -0.61
N ASP A 120 3.47 -7.98 0.67
CA ASP A 120 2.55 -9.04 1.12
C ASP A 120 1.23 -8.94 0.35
N PRO A 121 0.73 -10.02 -0.27
CA PRO A 121 -0.51 -10.01 -1.03
C PRO A 121 -1.73 -9.51 -0.25
N ALA A 122 -1.70 -9.59 1.09
CA ALA A 122 -2.77 -9.18 1.98
C ALA A 122 -2.51 -7.85 2.72
N ALA A 123 -1.42 -7.13 2.35
CA ALA A 123 -1.12 -5.83 2.93
C ALA A 123 -2.11 -4.76 2.48
N ASP A 124 -2.40 -3.81 3.36
CA ASP A 124 -3.42 -2.76 3.14
C ASP A 124 -2.92 -1.64 2.22
N TRP A 125 -1.66 -1.17 2.40
CA TRP A 125 -1.12 -0.04 1.65
C TRP A 125 -1.11 -0.23 0.14
N PRO A 126 -0.72 -1.39 -0.42
CA PRO A 126 -0.71 -1.55 -1.87
C PRO A 126 -2.05 -1.24 -2.53
N ALA A 127 -3.17 -1.75 -2.01
CA ALA A 127 -4.50 -1.46 -2.55
C ALA A 127 -4.83 0.03 -2.53
N VAL A 128 -4.50 0.72 -1.44
CA VAL A 128 -4.72 2.16 -1.29
C VAL A 128 -3.88 2.96 -2.29
N LEU A 129 -2.59 2.64 -2.42
CA LEU A 129 -1.68 3.33 -3.34
C LEU A 129 -2.07 3.12 -4.81
N LEU A 130 -2.57 1.92 -5.16
CA LEU A 130 -3.12 1.63 -6.48
C LEU A 130 -4.38 2.47 -6.78
N ALA A 131 -5.30 2.59 -5.82
CA ALA A 131 -6.51 3.40 -5.96
C ALA A 131 -6.18 4.91 -6.07
N LEU A 132 -5.17 5.38 -5.35
CA LEU A 132 -4.72 6.77 -5.35
C LEU A 132 -3.81 7.11 -6.55
N SER A 133 -3.48 6.14 -7.41
CA SER A 133 -2.50 6.33 -8.49
C SER A 133 -1.18 6.91 -7.98
N ALA A 134 -0.73 6.43 -6.84
CA ALA A 134 0.50 6.88 -6.21
C ALA A 134 1.74 6.52 -7.03
N SER A 135 2.84 7.23 -6.79
CA SER A 135 4.16 6.93 -7.30
C SER A 135 5.10 6.53 -6.17
N ILE A 136 6.05 5.67 -6.47
CA ILE A 136 7.05 5.15 -5.55
C ILE A 136 8.41 5.66 -5.99
N VAL A 137 9.15 6.27 -5.06
CA VAL A 137 10.49 6.80 -5.31
C VAL A 137 11.50 5.78 -4.82
N LEU A 138 12.34 5.36 -5.72
CA LEU A 138 13.44 4.43 -5.49
C LEU A 138 14.77 5.14 -5.71
N GLN A 139 15.73 4.89 -4.84
CA GLN A 139 17.04 5.52 -4.91
C GLN A 139 18.14 4.47 -4.88
N SER A 140 19.13 4.64 -5.74
CA SER A 140 20.37 3.85 -5.80
C SER A 140 21.58 4.78 -5.88
N THR A 141 22.78 4.20 -5.92
CA THR A 141 24.01 4.98 -6.20
C THR A 141 24.03 5.61 -7.61
N ALA A 142 23.20 5.15 -8.52
CA ALA A 142 23.06 5.69 -9.88
C ALA A 142 22.09 6.89 -9.96
N GLY A 143 21.29 7.12 -8.91
CA GLY A 143 20.31 8.20 -8.83
C GLY A 143 18.93 7.75 -8.40
N GLU A 144 17.97 8.65 -8.58
CA GLU A 144 16.55 8.46 -8.25
C GLU A 144 15.77 8.00 -9.49
N ARG A 145 14.83 7.07 -9.29
CA ARG A 145 13.77 6.79 -10.27
C ARG A 145 12.40 6.79 -9.60
N VAL A 146 11.41 7.28 -10.31
CA VAL A 146 10.02 7.34 -9.85
C VAL A 146 9.21 6.36 -10.69
N VAL A 147 8.51 5.45 -10.03
CA VAL A 147 7.70 4.42 -10.69
C VAL A 147 6.25 4.51 -10.22
N PRO A 148 5.26 4.30 -11.09
CA PRO A 148 3.87 4.27 -10.66
C PRO A 148 3.62 3.03 -9.79
N ALA A 149 2.75 3.16 -8.78
CA ALA A 149 2.30 2.01 -7.98
C ALA A 149 1.61 0.94 -8.85
N ARG A 150 0.97 1.37 -9.94
CA ARG A 150 0.38 0.48 -10.95
C ARG A 150 1.49 -0.21 -11.74
N GLY A 151 1.56 -1.54 -11.61
CA GLY A 151 2.64 -2.36 -12.19
C GLY A 151 3.88 -2.52 -11.31
N PHE A 152 3.89 -1.92 -10.11
CA PHE A 152 4.99 -2.07 -9.16
C PHE A 152 4.95 -3.41 -8.40
N PHE A 153 3.76 -3.88 -8.04
CA PHE A 153 3.53 -5.16 -7.37
C PHE A 153 3.42 -6.25 -8.45
N ILE A 154 4.42 -7.14 -8.53
CA ILE A 154 4.57 -8.09 -9.64
C ILE A 154 3.96 -9.44 -9.29
N ASP A 155 4.29 -9.97 -8.11
CA ASP A 155 3.87 -11.28 -7.62
C ASP A 155 3.94 -11.30 -6.08
N THR A 156 3.63 -12.42 -5.46
CA THR A 156 3.72 -12.65 -4.02
C THR A 156 5.12 -12.31 -3.51
N PHE A 157 5.20 -11.29 -2.62
CA PHE A 157 6.45 -10.75 -2.09
C PHE A 157 7.45 -10.25 -3.15
N GLN A 158 6.95 -9.89 -4.32
CA GLN A 158 7.78 -9.42 -5.43
C GLN A 158 7.34 -8.05 -5.95
N THR A 159 8.29 -7.14 -6.06
CA THR A 159 8.09 -5.76 -6.54
C THR A 159 9.09 -5.41 -7.63
N GLY A 160 8.91 -4.24 -8.23
CA GLY A 160 9.87 -3.65 -9.17
C GLY A 160 11.08 -2.96 -8.52
N ILE A 161 11.41 -3.26 -7.25
CA ILE A 161 12.61 -2.76 -6.56
C ILE A 161 13.82 -3.61 -6.98
N GLU A 162 14.88 -2.95 -7.44
CA GLU A 162 16.14 -3.60 -7.72
C GLU A 162 16.93 -3.87 -6.42
N PRO A 163 17.82 -4.89 -6.37
CA PRO A 163 18.56 -5.25 -5.16
C PRO A 163 19.38 -4.13 -4.52
N THR A 164 19.80 -3.15 -5.32
CA THR A 164 20.62 -2.00 -4.91
C THR A 164 19.81 -0.74 -4.63
N GLU A 165 18.49 -0.83 -4.58
CA GLU A 165 17.60 0.30 -4.37
C GLU A 165 16.98 0.33 -2.98
N ILE A 166 16.71 1.54 -2.50
CA ILE A 166 15.93 1.83 -1.31
C ILE A 166 14.68 2.59 -1.71
N LEU A 167 13.50 2.15 -1.24
CA LEU A 167 12.28 2.92 -1.31
C LEU A 167 12.38 4.09 -0.31
N THR A 168 12.51 5.29 -0.83
CA THR A 168 12.74 6.50 -0.04
C THR A 168 11.48 7.31 0.21
N GLU A 169 10.51 7.27 -0.72
CA GLU A 169 9.32 8.12 -0.64
C GLU A 169 8.15 7.48 -1.40
N VAL A 170 6.94 7.77 -0.94
CA VAL A 170 5.68 7.54 -1.66
C VAL A 170 5.08 8.90 -1.97
N ARG A 171 4.75 9.16 -3.25
CA ARG A 171 4.10 10.39 -3.71
C ARG A 171 2.65 10.11 -4.06
N ILE A 172 1.74 10.91 -3.54
CA ILE A 172 0.30 10.76 -3.75
C ILE A 172 -0.25 12.10 -4.24
N PRO A 173 -0.85 12.16 -5.45
CA PRO A 173 -1.46 13.37 -5.94
C PRO A 173 -2.55 13.87 -4.97
N VAL A 174 -2.56 15.17 -4.70
CA VAL A 174 -3.66 15.82 -3.95
C VAL A 174 -4.90 15.78 -4.83
N PRO A 175 -6.00 15.16 -4.39
CA PRO A 175 -7.20 15.07 -5.21
C PRO A 175 -7.84 16.46 -5.38
N GLY A 176 -8.44 16.68 -6.55
CA GLY A 176 -9.21 17.88 -6.82
C GLY A 176 -10.47 18.00 -5.95
N PRO A 177 -11.21 19.09 -6.07
CA PRO A 177 -12.49 19.25 -5.37
C PRO A 177 -13.47 18.15 -5.78
N ARG A 178 -14.46 17.88 -4.92
CA ARG A 178 -15.45 16.80 -5.11
C ARG A 178 -14.83 15.43 -5.28
N SER A 179 -13.76 15.19 -4.55
CA SER A 179 -13.08 13.90 -4.47
C SER A 179 -13.34 13.23 -3.13
N GLY A 180 -13.44 11.91 -3.15
CA GLY A 180 -13.59 11.12 -1.95
C GLY A 180 -12.98 9.74 -2.12
N GLY A 181 -12.38 9.22 -1.07
CA GLY A 181 -11.77 7.91 -1.06
C GLY A 181 -12.09 7.14 0.21
N SER A 182 -12.15 5.82 0.12
CA SER A 182 -12.36 4.94 1.27
C SER A 182 -11.63 3.62 1.08
N TYR A 183 -11.13 3.08 2.17
CA TYR A 183 -10.62 1.71 2.25
C TYR A 183 -11.52 0.87 3.15
N GLN A 184 -11.95 -0.28 2.65
CA GLN A 184 -12.77 -1.25 3.36
C GLN A 184 -12.01 -2.56 3.49
N LYS A 185 -11.90 -3.04 4.72
CA LYS A 185 -11.16 -4.25 5.06
C LYS A 185 -12.07 -5.25 5.74
N LEU A 186 -12.06 -6.49 5.24
CA LEU A 186 -12.60 -7.64 5.95
C LEU A 186 -11.44 -8.36 6.62
N GLU A 187 -11.50 -8.49 7.93
CA GLU A 187 -10.51 -9.21 8.75
C GLU A 187 -11.24 -10.13 9.74
N ARG A 188 -10.56 -11.17 10.23
CA ARG A 188 -11.16 -12.09 11.22
C ARG A 188 -11.08 -11.54 12.64
N ARG A 189 -10.03 -10.80 12.92
CA ARG A 189 -9.75 -10.16 14.21
C ARG A 189 -9.19 -8.77 13.94
N ALA A 190 -9.47 -7.82 14.83
CA ALA A 190 -8.91 -6.48 14.73
C ALA A 190 -7.38 -6.52 14.62
N GLY A 191 -6.84 -5.89 13.57
CA GLY A 191 -5.41 -5.83 13.29
C GLY A 191 -4.83 -7.03 12.55
N ASP A 192 -5.65 -8.00 12.15
CA ASP A 192 -5.21 -9.12 11.30
C ASP A 192 -4.95 -8.64 9.86
N PHE A 193 -4.28 -9.46 9.05
CA PHE A 193 -4.20 -9.25 7.61
C PHE A 193 -5.58 -9.33 6.97
N SER A 194 -5.74 -8.67 5.84
CA SER A 194 -6.99 -8.66 5.11
C SER A 194 -7.38 -10.07 4.64
N THR A 195 -8.62 -10.49 4.88
CA THR A 195 -9.25 -11.57 4.11
C THR A 195 -9.64 -11.06 2.72
N VAL A 196 -10.12 -9.82 2.65
CA VAL A 196 -10.37 -9.02 1.45
C VAL A 196 -10.22 -7.56 1.82
N GLY A 197 -9.47 -6.81 1.04
CA GLY A 197 -9.39 -5.35 1.16
C GLY A 197 -9.73 -4.69 -0.18
N ALA A 198 -10.55 -3.63 -0.12
CA ALA A 198 -10.95 -2.84 -1.28
C ALA A 198 -10.76 -1.35 -1.01
N ALA A 199 -9.98 -0.68 -1.83
CA ALA A 199 -9.74 0.75 -1.83
C ALA A 199 -10.46 1.38 -3.03
N ALA A 200 -11.19 2.46 -2.81
CA ALA A 200 -11.82 3.24 -3.86
C ALA A 200 -11.50 4.72 -3.67
N GLN A 201 -11.09 5.39 -4.74
CA GLN A 201 -10.94 6.85 -4.82
C GLN A 201 -11.71 7.32 -6.04
N MET A 202 -12.52 8.39 -5.92
CA MET A 202 -13.23 8.97 -7.05
C MET A 202 -13.26 10.48 -7.00
N THR A 203 -13.40 11.08 -8.18
CA THR A 203 -13.62 12.52 -8.35
C THR A 203 -14.84 12.72 -9.23
N LEU A 204 -15.75 13.63 -8.82
CA LEU A 204 -16.95 13.97 -9.56
C LEU A 204 -16.75 15.26 -10.38
N GLY A 205 -17.21 15.24 -11.60
CA GLY A 205 -17.30 16.43 -12.46
C GLY A 205 -18.37 17.41 -11.99
N ALA A 206 -18.42 18.58 -12.60
CA ALA A 206 -19.42 19.60 -12.32
C ALA A 206 -20.86 19.11 -12.58
N ASP A 207 -21.01 18.20 -13.53
CA ASP A 207 -22.27 17.52 -13.88
C ASP A 207 -22.64 16.34 -12.95
N GLY A 208 -21.82 16.06 -11.94
CA GLY A 208 -22.01 14.97 -10.99
C GLY A 208 -21.57 13.60 -11.48
N ARG A 209 -21.03 13.46 -12.70
CA ARG A 209 -20.50 12.20 -13.21
C ARG A 209 -19.10 11.90 -12.65
N ILE A 210 -18.75 10.65 -12.63
CA ILE A 210 -17.42 10.20 -12.21
C ILE A 210 -16.42 10.49 -13.31
N ILE A 211 -15.55 11.50 -13.11
CA ILE A 211 -14.51 11.88 -14.07
C ILE A 211 -13.20 11.16 -13.86
N GLN A 212 -12.92 10.74 -12.62
CA GLN A 212 -11.76 9.95 -12.26
C GLN A 212 -12.14 8.93 -11.21
N VAL A 213 -11.61 7.72 -11.32
CA VAL A 213 -11.79 6.66 -10.35
C VAL A 213 -10.57 5.76 -10.32
N GLY A 214 -10.20 5.33 -9.14
CA GLY A 214 -9.19 4.30 -8.89
C GLY A 214 -9.74 3.26 -7.93
N LEU A 215 -9.52 1.99 -8.24
CA LEU A 215 -9.90 0.85 -7.43
C LEU A 215 -8.71 -0.08 -7.23
N GLY A 216 -8.32 -0.30 -5.97
CA GLY A 216 -7.26 -1.22 -5.60
C GLY A 216 -7.79 -2.37 -4.74
N LEU A 217 -7.35 -3.59 -5.02
CA LEU A 217 -7.73 -4.78 -4.28
C LEU A 217 -6.51 -5.47 -3.68
N THR A 218 -6.69 -6.06 -2.50
CA THR A 218 -5.67 -6.83 -1.79
C THR A 218 -6.24 -8.10 -1.19
N ALA A 219 -5.41 -9.10 -0.94
CA ALA A 219 -5.74 -10.43 -0.42
C ALA A 219 -6.57 -11.34 -1.36
N VAL A 220 -6.71 -10.97 -2.61
CA VAL A 220 -7.61 -11.66 -3.57
C VAL A 220 -6.96 -11.99 -4.91
N ALA A 221 -5.64 -11.99 -4.95
CA ALA A 221 -4.78 -12.46 -6.04
C ALA A 221 -3.37 -12.71 -5.48
N ASP A 222 -2.44 -13.17 -6.31
CA ASP A 222 -1.04 -13.40 -5.94
C ASP A 222 -0.30 -12.09 -5.59
N ALA A 223 -0.76 -10.96 -6.12
CA ALA A 223 -0.32 -9.61 -5.75
C ALA A 223 -1.51 -8.66 -5.67
N PRO A 224 -1.43 -7.57 -4.89
CA PRO A 224 -2.40 -6.48 -4.94
C PRO A 224 -2.47 -5.86 -6.33
N PHE A 225 -3.67 -5.53 -6.81
CA PHE A 225 -3.84 -5.05 -8.18
C PHE A 225 -4.91 -3.95 -8.30
N ALA A 226 -4.82 -3.15 -9.38
CA ALA A 226 -5.85 -2.20 -9.75
C ALA A 226 -6.97 -2.91 -10.54
N ALA A 227 -8.22 -2.78 -10.09
CA ALA A 227 -9.38 -3.41 -10.71
C ALA A 227 -9.84 -2.61 -11.95
N THR A 228 -9.00 -2.61 -13.00
CA THR A 228 -9.17 -1.74 -14.18
C THR A 228 -10.50 -1.92 -14.91
N LYS A 229 -11.03 -3.15 -15.04
CA LYS A 229 -12.34 -3.38 -15.64
C LYS A 229 -13.47 -2.74 -14.83
N ALA A 230 -13.33 -2.72 -13.51
CA ALA A 230 -14.29 -2.04 -12.65
C ALA A 230 -14.18 -0.52 -12.76
N GLU A 231 -12.95 0.02 -12.88
CA GLU A 231 -12.70 1.44 -13.13
C GLU A 231 -13.33 1.88 -14.47
N ASP A 232 -13.15 1.09 -15.53
CA ASP A 232 -13.70 1.36 -16.86
C ASP A 232 -15.24 1.41 -16.85
N THR A 233 -15.88 0.56 -16.02
CA THR A 233 -17.34 0.56 -15.84
C THR A 233 -17.85 1.88 -15.22
N LEU A 234 -17.05 2.48 -14.34
CA LEU A 234 -17.45 3.67 -13.57
C LEU A 234 -17.12 4.99 -14.27
N LYS A 235 -16.07 5.02 -15.08
CA LYS A 235 -15.57 6.25 -15.70
C LYS A 235 -16.60 6.86 -16.66
N GLY A 236 -16.95 8.12 -16.42
CA GLY A 236 -17.96 8.86 -17.18
C GLY A 236 -19.41 8.55 -16.80
N ALA A 237 -19.64 7.59 -15.91
CA ALA A 237 -20.99 7.21 -15.47
C ALA A 237 -21.53 8.17 -14.40
N ALA A 238 -22.85 8.25 -14.29
CA ALA A 238 -23.49 8.82 -13.12
C ALA A 238 -23.33 7.83 -11.95
N PRO A 239 -22.88 8.29 -10.75
CA PRO A 239 -22.75 7.39 -9.61
C PRO A 239 -24.13 6.90 -9.16
N GLY A 240 -24.23 5.60 -8.86
CA GLY A 240 -25.46 4.99 -8.41
C GLY A 240 -25.31 3.51 -8.09
N GLU A 241 -26.27 2.97 -7.39
CA GLU A 241 -26.22 1.61 -6.82
C GLU A 241 -26.06 0.53 -7.90
N GLU A 242 -26.77 0.65 -9.04
CA GLU A 242 -26.67 -0.28 -10.15
C GLU A 242 -25.26 -0.31 -10.76
N MET A 243 -24.71 0.88 -11.00
CA MET A 243 -23.35 1.06 -11.55
C MET A 243 -22.29 0.53 -10.59
N PHE A 244 -22.47 0.77 -9.29
CA PHE A 244 -21.54 0.25 -8.28
C PHE A 244 -21.58 -1.27 -8.18
N ARG A 245 -22.77 -1.89 -8.31
CA ARG A 245 -22.89 -3.36 -8.38
C ARG A 245 -22.22 -3.94 -9.62
N ALA A 246 -22.39 -3.31 -10.77
CA ALA A 246 -21.73 -3.72 -12.00
C ALA A 246 -20.19 -3.65 -11.86
N ALA A 247 -19.67 -2.55 -11.32
CA ALA A 247 -18.25 -2.39 -11.06
C ALA A 247 -17.72 -3.41 -10.02
N ALA A 248 -18.45 -3.65 -8.93
CA ALA A 248 -18.08 -4.63 -7.92
C ALA A 248 -18.04 -6.06 -8.48
N THR A 249 -18.99 -6.40 -9.36
CA THR A 249 -18.99 -7.68 -10.10
C THR A 249 -17.78 -7.79 -11.03
N ALA A 250 -17.45 -6.71 -11.74
CA ALA A 250 -16.27 -6.63 -12.60
C ALA A 250 -14.97 -6.80 -11.77
N ALA A 251 -14.86 -6.17 -10.59
CA ALA A 251 -13.75 -6.33 -9.67
C ALA A 251 -13.60 -7.79 -9.21
N SER A 252 -14.69 -8.44 -8.81
CA SER A 252 -14.71 -9.86 -8.44
C SER A 252 -14.26 -10.76 -9.60
N SER A 253 -14.67 -10.47 -10.83
CA SER A 253 -14.26 -11.23 -12.01
C SER A 253 -12.76 -11.18 -12.34
N GLN A 254 -12.07 -10.13 -11.89
CA GLN A 254 -10.62 -9.96 -12.04
C GLN A 254 -9.83 -10.64 -10.91
N SER A 255 -10.49 -10.96 -9.80
CA SER A 255 -9.85 -11.55 -8.61
C SER A 255 -9.59 -13.04 -8.78
N ARG A 256 -8.53 -13.53 -8.14
CA ARG A 256 -8.11 -14.95 -8.15
C ARG A 256 -7.65 -15.37 -6.75
N PRO A 257 -8.54 -15.31 -5.74
CA PRO A 257 -8.14 -15.68 -4.38
C PRO A 257 -7.87 -17.18 -4.25
N ALA A 258 -6.86 -17.52 -3.45
CA ALA A 258 -6.66 -18.89 -3.02
C ALA A 258 -7.62 -19.25 -1.86
N THR A 259 -7.98 -20.54 -1.75
CA THR A 259 -8.59 -21.09 -0.54
C THR A 259 -7.52 -21.29 0.52
N ASP A 260 -7.72 -20.68 1.69
CA ASP A 260 -6.77 -20.73 2.82
C ASP A 260 -7.49 -20.71 4.17
N THR A 261 -6.76 -20.47 5.26
CA THR A 261 -7.30 -20.40 6.63
C THR A 261 -8.27 -19.23 6.85
N HIS A 262 -8.32 -18.24 5.95
CA HIS A 262 -9.26 -17.10 6.00
C HIS A 262 -10.60 -17.40 5.32
N GLY A 263 -10.66 -18.45 4.51
CA GLY A 263 -11.89 -18.91 3.89
C GLY A 263 -11.69 -19.48 2.48
N PRO A 264 -12.74 -20.09 1.93
CA PRO A 264 -12.71 -20.61 0.56
C PRO A 264 -12.71 -19.48 -0.47
N ALA A 265 -12.15 -19.74 -1.65
CA ALA A 265 -12.06 -18.78 -2.75
C ALA A 265 -13.43 -18.16 -3.12
N GLU A 266 -14.50 -18.97 -3.15
CA GLU A 266 -15.85 -18.50 -3.45
C GLU A 266 -16.36 -17.47 -2.45
N TYR A 267 -16.10 -17.68 -1.15
CA TYR A 267 -16.43 -16.71 -0.11
C TYR A 267 -15.67 -15.40 -0.32
N LYS A 268 -14.35 -15.48 -0.59
CA LYS A 268 -13.55 -14.30 -0.85
C LYS A 268 -14.04 -13.52 -2.08
N LEU A 269 -14.44 -14.20 -3.17
CA LEU A 269 -15.03 -13.56 -4.36
C LEU A 269 -16.33 -12.83 -4.04
N ALA A 270 -17.21 -13.43 -3.23
CA ALA A 270 -18.42 -12.77 -2.77
C ALA A 270 -18.10 -11.53 -1.92
N MET A 271 -17.06 -11.63 -1.06
CA MET A 271 -16.62 -10.52 -0.23
C MET A 271 -15.91 -9.42 -1.03
N VAL A 272 -15.24 -9.73 -2.15
CA VAL A 272 -14.74 -8.70 -3.07
C VAL A 272 -15.87 -7.81 -3.55
N THR A 273 -16.97 -8.42 -3.98
CA THR A 273 -18.16 -7.68 -4.43
C THR A 273 -18.68 -6.76 -3.31
N GLU A 274 -18.84 -7.28 -2.11
CA GLU A 274 -19.37 -6.51 -0.97
C GLU A 274 -18.43 -5.40 -0.51
N MET A 275 -17.12 -5.69 -0.36
CA MET A 275 -16.14 -4.68 0.09
C MET A 275 -15.95 -3.58 -0.96
N THR A 276 -15.91 -3.92 -2.24
CA THR A 276 -15.84 -2.93 -3.33
C THR A 276 -17.07 -2.03 -3.32
N LEU A 277 -18.26 -2.61 -3.15
CA LEU A 277 -19.51 -1.84 -3.06
C LEU A 277 -19.52 -0.87 -1.87
N ARG A 278 -19.07 -1.32 -0.71
CA ARG A 278 -18.93 -0.46 0.48
C ARG A 278 -17.91 0.66 0.27
N ALA A 279 -16.76 0.34 -0.33
CA ALA A 279 -15.73 1.32 -0.62
C ALA A 279 -16.24 2.41 -1.59
N LEU A 280 -16.94 2.03 -2.65
CA LEU A 280 -17.52 2.96 -3.62
C LEU A 280 -18.60 3.86 -3.00
N ARG A 281 -19.50 3.31 -2.18
CA ARG A 281 -20.53 4.09 -1.46
C ARG A 281 -19.90 5.11 -0.52
N ALA A 282 -18.91 4.69 0.27
CA ALA A 282 -18.22 5.58 1.20
C ALA A 282 -17.40 6.66 0.48
N ALA A 283 -16.74 6.29 -0.62
CA ALA A 283 -16.01 7.23 -1.47
C ALA A 283 -16.95 8.28 -2.08
N LEU A 284 -18.12 7.86 -2.59
CA LEU A 284 -19.14 8.78 -3.11
C LEU A 284 -19.65 9.76 -2.05
N ALA A 285 -19.98 9.26 -0.86
CA ALA A 285 -20.46 10.10 0.24
C ALA A 285 -19.42 11.18 0.60
N ARG A 286 -18.13 10.83 0.62
CA ARG A 286 -17.02 11.78 0.88
C ARG A 286 -16.78 12.75 -0.28
N ALA A 287 -17.07 12.34 -1.52
CA ALA A 287 -16.95 13.21 -2.71
C ALA A 287 -18.10 14.24 -2.83
N GLN A 288 -19.21 13.97 -2.18
CA GLN A 288 -20.37 14.85 -2.16
C GLN A 288 -20.36 15.87 -1.00
N GLY A 289 -19.48 15.70 -0.03
CA GLY A 289 -19.30 16.53 1.18
C GLY A 289 -20.09 15.97 2.31
#